data_36c776e436014cddbef92566d5f95a2a
#
_entry.id   36c776e436014cddbef92566d5f95a2a
#
_cell.length_a   1.000
_cell.length_b   1.000
_cell.length_c   1.000
_cell.angle_alpha   90.00
_cell.angle_beta   90.00
_cell.angle_gamma   90.00
#
_symmetry.space_group_name_H-M   'P 1'
#
loop_
_entity.id
_entity.type
_entity.pdbx_description
1 polymer ?
#
loop_
_entity_poly.entity_id
_entity_poly.type
_entity_poly.pdbx_seq_one_letter_code
_entity_poly.pdbx_strand_id
1 'polypeptide(L)'
;MEEAEELCDAKTTGEVAFEAADLIYFTLTKAVSAGVSLADIELNLDAKRVKVKRRQGDAKGQWAAKEGIPIRSTKGTSNEVKEIVKEAASVPKAPEDPVGLKTGRITMKRYNAATTSPEDLKAALQRPSQRSNEMIMGIVNPIIKAVREGGDKALLSYTHKFEKATSLTSPVLKAPFPQSLMNLPPETIAAIDTSFENIRKFHAAQKENKPLQVETMPGIICSRFARPIERVGLYVPGGTAVLPSTALMLGVPAMVAGCKTIVLASPPRADGNITPEIVYVAHKVGAESIVLAGGAQAVAAMAYGTESVSKVDKILGPGNQFVTAAKMYVSNDTNAGVSIDMPAGPSEVLVIADKDANPAFVASDLLSQAEHGVDSQVILIAVDLSEKQLQAIEDELHAQAMALPRVDIVRGAIEHSVTLVVNDIEEAMKLSNEYAPEHLILQITGAEKVVDTVQNAGSVFIGEWTPESVGDYSAGVNHSLRKSSFFPLLMCGWGWGLASGGKGAEYTYADWE
;
A
#
# COMPACT_ATOMS: atom_id res chain seq x y z
N MET A 1 34.83 27.18 -12.81
CA MET A 1 34.52 28.61 -13.09
C MET A 1 34.52 28.84 -14.59
N GLU A 2 35.45 28.19 -15.31
CA GLU A 2 35.55 28.17 -16.76
C GLU A 2 34.22 27.71 -17.42
N GLU A 3 33.67 26.55 -17.06
CA GLU A 3 32.42 26.02 -17.54
C GLU A 3 31.19 26.94 -17.30
N ALA A 4 31.21 27.71 -16.24
CA ALA A 4 30.13 28.66 -15.94
C ALA A 4 30.25 29.96 -16.75
N GLU A 5 31.45 30.34 -17.17
CA GLU A 5 31.72 31.46 -18.06
C GLU A 5 31.37 31.06 -19.51
N GLU A 6 31.75 29.85 -19.94
CA GLU A 6 31.42 29.28 -21.26
C GLU A 6 29.91 29.14 -21.46
N LEU A 7 29.17 28.65 -20.44
CA LEU A 7 27.70 28.60 -20.47
C LEU A 7 27.08 30.01 -20.61
N CYS A 8 27.68 31.05 -20.00
CA CYS A 8 27.18 32.42 -20.14
C CYS A 8 27.47 33.02 -21.53
N ASP A 9 28.53 32.56 -22.19
CA ASP A 9 28.94 33.05 -23.52
C ASP A 9 28.29 32.28 -24.68
N ALA A 10 27.66 31.11 -24.42
CA ALA A 10 26.99 30.28 -25.39
C ALA A 10 25.79 30.99 -26.07
N LYS A 11 25.73 30.97 -27.39
CA LYS A 11 24.80 31.75 -28.20
C LYS A 11 23.73 30.91 -28.90
N THR A 12 23.99 29.62 -29.08
CA THR A 12 23.04 28.69 -29.71
C THR A 12 22.46 27.69 -28.71
N THR A 13 21.29 27.17 -29.00
CA THR A 13 20.65 26.15 -28.14
C THR A 13 21.52 24.90 -27.96
N GLY A 14 22.34 24.56 -29.00
CA GLY A 14 23.26 23.43 -28.95
C GLY A 14 24.46 23.70 -28.02
N GLU A 15 25.08 24.89 -28.13
CA GLU A 15 26.14 25.31 -27.24
C GLU A 15 25.66 25.40 -25.79
N VAL A 16 24.50 26.01 -25.54
CA VAL A 16 23.89 26.08 -24.20
C VAL A 16 23.68 24.70 -23.61
N ALA A 17 23.21 23.73 -24.42
CA ALA A 17 22.99 22.37 -23.94
C ALA A 17 24.31 21.65 -23.63
N PHE A 18 25.36 21.88 -24.40
CA PHE A 18 26.68 21.28 -24.21
C PHE A 18 27.35 21.84 -22.94
N GLU A 19 27.48 23.16 -22.84
CA GLU A 19 28.11 23.81 -21.69
C GLU A 19 27.34 23.59 -20.38
N ALA A 20 26.00 23.51 -20.45
CA ALA A 20 25.18 23.14 -19.29
C ALA A 20 25.43 21.70 -18.83
N ALA A 21 25.66 20.78 -19.75
CA ALA A 21 25.98 19.39 -19.43
C ALA A 21 27.34 19.26 -18.74
N ASP A 22 28.35 19.99 -19.23
CA ASP A 22 29.69 20.01 -18.66
C ASP A 22 29.72 20.65 -17.26
N LEU A 23 29.02 21.76 -17.08
CA LEU A 23 28.88 22.39 -15.77
C LEU A 23 28.22 21.47 -14.75
N ILE A 24 27.18 20.75 -15.17
CA ILE A 24 26.49 19.75 -14.32
C ILE A 24 27.44 18.59 -13.99
N TYR A 25 28.16 18.07 -14.99
CA TYR A 25 29.09 16.95 -14.81
C TYR A 25 30.20 17.29 -13.80
N PHE A 26 30.89 18.43 -13.97
CA PHE A 26 31.96 18.85 -13.07
C PHE A 26 31.42 19.20 -11.67
N THR A 27 30.23 19.79 -11.57
CA THR A 27 29.59 20.08 -10.28
C THR A 27 29.25 18.79 -9.53
N LEU A 28 28.67 17.80 -10.19
CA LEU A 28 28.35 16.50 -9.59
C LEU A 28 29.61 15.72 -9.21
N THR A 29 30.63 15.71 -10.07
CA THR A 29 31.92 15.07 -9.80
C THR A 29 32.58 15.67 -8.56
N LYS A 30 32.55 17.00 -8.42
CA LYS A 30 33.06 17.68 -7.22
C LYS A 30 32.25 17.37 -5.98
N ALA A 31 30.95 17.33 -6.08
CA ALA A 31 30.06 16.96 -4.97
C ALA A 31 30.36 15.55 -4.47
N VAL A 32 30.42 14.56 -5.37
CA VAL A 32 30.75 13.17 -5.04
C VAL A 32 32.14 13.07 -4.39
N SER A 33 33.15 13.75 -4.93
CA SER A 33 34.51 13.79 -4.34
C SER A 33 34.55 14.39 -2.95
N ALA A 34 33.58 15.23 -2.59
CA ALA A 34 33.42 15.84 -1.28
C ALA A 34 32.48 15.04 -0.34
N GLY A 35 32.00 13.87 -0.76
CA GLY A 35 31.05 13.06 0.00
C GLY A 35 29.63 13.63 0.07
N VAL A 36 29.28 14.54 -0.84
CA VAL A 36 27.93 15.14 -0.94
C VAL A 36 27.09 14.28 -1.88
N SER A 37 25.95 13.81 -1.42
CA SER A 37 25.03 13.01 -2.23
C SER A 37 24.16 13.89 -3.15
N LEU A 38 23.57 13.28 -4.18
CA LEU A 38 22.61 13.96 -5.05
C LEU A 38 21.41 14.48 -4.24
N ALA A 39 20.95 13.72 -3.25
CA ALA A 39 19.88 14.13 -2.35
C ALA A 39 20.23 15.40 -1.53
N ASP A 40 21.48 15.56 -1.11
CA ASP A 40 21.92 16.79 -0.42
C ASP A 40 21.90 18.00 -1.36
N ILE A 41 22.20 17.79 -2.64
CA ILE A 41 22.14 18.85 -3.66
C ILE A 41 20.69 19.23 -3.91
N GLU A 42 19.79 18.28 -4.09
CA GLU A 42 18.35 18.48 -4.30
C GLU A 42 17.72 19.19 -3.11
N LEU A 43 18.01 18.77 -1.89
CA LEU A 43 17.54 19.42 -0.67
C LEU A 43 17.94 20.90 -0.61
N ASN A 44 19.18 21.22 -1.01
CA ASN A 44 19.67 22.58 -1.06
C ASN A 44 19.05 23.40 -2.20
N LEU A 45 18.75 22.78 -3.34
CA LEU A 45 18.03 23.41 -4.45
C LEU A 45 16.59 23.73 -4.06
N ASP A 46 15.90 22.82 -3.40
CA ASP A 46 14.55 23.04 -2.90
C ASP A 46 14.49 24.13 -1.83
N ALA A 47 15.44 24.15 -0.91
CA ALA A 47 15.58 25.24 0.06
C ALA A 47 15.81 26.59 -0.61
N LYS A 48 16.54 26.64 -1.75
CA LYS A 48 16.73 27.86 -2.55
C LYS A 48 15.48 28.21 -3.36
N ARG A 49 14.73 27.23 -3.90
CA ARG A 49 13.49 27.46 -4.65
C ARG A 49 12.42 28.13 -3.81
N VAL A 50 12.31 27.78 -2.54
CA VAL A 50 11.39 28.43 -1.59
C VAL A 50 11.80 29.88 -1.31
N LYS A 51 13.09 30.23 -1.47
CA LYS A 51 13.62 31.58 -1.20
C LYS A 51 13.66 32.51 -2.41
N VAL A 52 13.49 32.02 -3.62
CA VAL A 52 13.58 32.84 -4.84
C VAL A 52 12.22 33.46 -5.19
N LYS A 53 11.82 34.49 -4.44
CA LYS A 53 11.20 35.66 -5.07
C LYS A 53 12.34 36.43 -5.75
N ARG A 54 12.23 36.66 -7.07
CA ARG A 54 13.21 37.45 -7.84
C ARG A 54 13.57 38.71 -7.07
N ARG A 55 14.78 38.74 -6.49
CA ARG A 55 15.39 39.96 -5.95
C ARG A 55 16.17 40.59 -7.10
N GLN A 56 15.75 41.75 -7.54
CA GLN A 56 16.64 42.61 -8.34
C GLN A 56 17.79 43.09 -7.43
N GLY A 57 19.01 42.68 -7.73
CA GLY A 57 20.21 43.38 -7.25
C GLY A 57 20.90 42.87 -5.99
N ASP A 58 20.73 41.62 -5.51
CA ASP A 58 21.53 41.09 -4.39
C ASP A 58 22.68 40.19 -4.88
N ALA A 59 23.87 40.79 -4.97
CA ALA A 59 25.15 40.09 -5.17
C ALA A 59 25.78 39.69 -3.82
N LYS A 60 26.59 38.60 -3.79
CA LYS A 60 27.31 38.21 -2.58
C LYS A 60 28.30 39.32 -2.16
N GLY A 61 28.25 39.70 -0.88
CA GLY A 61 28.89 40.92 -0.34
C GLY A 61 30.34 41.17 -0.73
N GLN A 62 31.24 40.16 -0.74
CA GLN A 62 32.63 40.31 -1.12
C GLN A 62 32.84 40.54 -2.62
N TRP A 63 32.07 39.87 -3.45
CA TRP A 63 32.11 40.01 -4.90
C TRP A 63 31.46 41.35 -5.33
N ALA A 64 30.34 41.73 -4.75
CA ALA A 64 29.67 43.00 -5.00
C ALA A 64 30.53 44.20 -4.63
N ALA A 65 31.32 44.10 -3.55
CA ALA A 65 32.28 45.15 -3.15
C ALA A 65 33.45 45.27 -4.13
N LYS A 66 33.87 44.15 -4.76
CA LYS A 66 34.96 44.16 -5.76
C LYS A 66 34.52 44.76 -7.09
N GLU A 67 33.25 44.57 -7.46
CA GLU A 67 32.64 45.02 -8.72
C GLU A 67 31.85 46.35 -8.58
N GLY A 68 31.92 47.01 -7.41
CA GLY A 68 31.31 48.34 -7.19
C GLY A 68 29.76 48.33 -7.11
N ILE A 69 29.15 47.20 -6.82
CA ILE A 69 27.68 47.03 -6.77
C ILE A 69 27.16 47.38 -5.37
N PRO A 70 26.17 48.27 -5.20
CA PRO A 70 25.68 48.68 -3.89
C PRO A 70 24.93 47.57 -3.16
N ILE A 71 25.34 47.24 -1.93
CA ILE A 71 24.74 46.21 -1.07
C ILE A 71 23.66 46.83 -0.18
N ARG A 72 22.41 46.37 -0.27
CA ARG A 72 21.38 46.71 0.72
C ARG A 72 21.44 45.75 1.90
N SER A 73 21.73 46.26 3.09
CA SER A 73 21.65 45.49 4.33
C SER A 73 20.21 45.35 4.76
N THR A 74 19.72 44.12 4.79
CA THR A 74 18.45 43.77 5.47
C THR A 74 18.77 43.03 6.76
N LYS A 75 18.60 43.69 7.89
CA LYS A 75 18.40 43.03 9.18
C LYS A 75 17.00 42.43 9.16
N GLY A 76 16.89 41.13 8.82
CA GLY A 76 15.65 40.35 8.93
C GLY A 76 15.46 39.92 10.38
N THR A 77 14.37 40.32 10.98
CA THR A 77 13.99 40.00 12.35
C THR A 77 13.49 38.54 12.49
N SER A 78 13.81 37.93 13.63
CA SER A 78 13.53 36.53 14.01
C SER A 78 12.04 36.10 14.00
N ASN A 79 11.12 36.99 13.66
CA ASN A 79 9.67 36.71 13.64
C ASN A 79 9.18 36.10 12.32
N GLU A 80 9.82 36.40 11.17
CA GLU A 80 9.44 35.79 9.89
C GLU A 80 9.73 34.27 9.83
N VAL A 81 10.78 33.82 10.51
CA VAL A 81 11.12 32.39 10.58
C VAL A 81 10.08 31.63 11.43
N LYS A 82 9.48 32.27 12.44
CA LYS A 82 8.43 31.64 13.24
C LYS A 82 7.07 31.55 12.53
N GLU A 83 6.78 32.46 11.61
CA GLU A 83 5.58 32.37 10.76
C GLU A 83 5.73 31.33 9.66
N ILE A 84 6.92 31.21 9.03
CA ILE A 84 7.19 30.17 8.04
C ILE A 84 7.13 28.75 8.65
N VAL A 85 7.59 28.60 9.90
CA VAL A 85 7.45 27.32 10.64
C VAL A 85 6.00 27.04 11.04
N LYS A 86 5.18 28.07 11.26
CA LYS A 86 3.74 27.93 11.50
C LYS A 86 2.96 27.57 10.23
N GLU A 87 3.36 28.10 9.07
CA GLU A 87 2.77 27.76 7.78
C GLU A 87 3.19 26.37 7.28
N ALA A 88 4.42 25.94 7.56
CA ALA A 88 4.87 24.56 7.30
C ALA A 88 4.24 23.54 8.29
N ALA A 89 3.71 23.99 9.43
CA ALA A 89 2.95 23.15 10.37
C ALA A 89 1.47 22.97 10.00
N SER A 90 0.97 23.68 8.98
CA SER A 90 -0.29 23.35 8.34
C SER A 90 -0.01 22.27 7.29
N VAL A 91 -0.10 20.99 7.71
CA VAL A 91 -0.28 19.90 6.74
C VAL A 91 -1.46 20.33 5.86
N PRO A 92 -1.32 20.36 4.52
CA PRO A 92 -2.48 20.53 3.68
C PRO A 92 -3.49 19.46 4.13
N LYS A 93 -4.71 19.86 4.47
CA LYS A 93 -5.83 18.93 4.40
C LYS A 93 -5.61 18.13 3.13
N ALA A 94 -5.75 16.80 3.20
CA ALA A 94 -5.90 16.00 2.00
C ALA A 94 -6.79 16.84 1.08
N PRO A 95 -6.37 17.13 -0.15
CA PRO A 95 -7.16 18.00 -0.98
C PRO A 95 -8.57 17.44 -0.93
N GLU A 96 -9.51 18.23 -0.42
CA GLU A 96 -10.89 18.08 -0.78
C GLU A 96 -10.83 18.34 -2.26
N ASP A 97 -10.77 17.26 -3.05
CA ASP A 97 -10.88 17.37 -4.49
C ASP A 97 -12.15 18.15 -4.76
N PRO A 98 -12.10 19.27 -5.44
CA PRO A 98 -13.28 19.84 -6.05
C PRO A 98 -13.61 18.93 -7.24
N VAL A 99 -14.05 17.70 -6.94
CA VAL A 99 -14.75 16.90 -7.94
C VAL A 99 -16.09 17.61 -8.10
N GLY A 100 -16.14 18.54 -9.03
CA GLY A 100 -17.40 19.00 -9.56
C GLY A 100 -18.14 17.72 -9.96
N LEU A 101 -19.30 17.47 -9.32
CA LEU A 101 -20.15 16.31 -9.54
C LEU A 101 -20.21 16.02 -11.05
N LYS A 102 -19.44 15.03 -11.53
CA LYS A 102 -19.52 14.56 -12.89
C LYS A 102 -20.85 13.81 -13.00
N THR A 103 -21.85 14.43 -13.61
CA THR A 103 -23.22 13.91 -13.71
C THR A 103 -23.39 12.92 -14.87
N GLY A 104 -22.31 12.54 -15.55
CA GLY A 104 -22.34 11.64 -16.69
C GLY A 104 -22.59 10.17 -16.34
N ARG A 105 -22.97 9.40 -17.36
CA ARG A 105 -23.08 7.93 -17.28
C ARG A 105 -21.72 7.33 -16.89
N ILE A 106 -21.72 6.36 -15.99
CA ILE A 106 -20.55 5.59 -15.60
C ILE A 106 -20.34 4.48 -16.63
N THR A 107 -19.26 4.55 -17.40
CA THR A 107 -18.88 3.57 -18.43
C THR A 107 -17.37 3.46 -18.52
N MET A 108 -16.86 2.27 -18.85
CA MET A 108 -15.44 2.02 -19.08
C MET A 108 -15.09 2.27 -20.56
N LYS A 109 -13.83 2.65 -20.82
CA LYS A 109 -13.31 2.72 -22.20
C LYS A 109 -13.20 1.32 -22.76
N ARG A 110 -13.63 1.15 -24.04
CA ARG A 110 -13.55 -0.14 -24.73
C ARG A 110 -12.38 -0.16 -25.71
N TYR A 111 -11.68 -1.27 -25.73
CA TYR A 111 -10.62 -1.56 -26.69
C TYR A 111 -10.87 -2.94 -27.30
N ASN A 112 -10.74 -3.07 -28.60
CA ASN A 112 -10.79 -4.38 -29.26
C ASN A 112 -9.35 -4.87 -29.49
N ALA A 113 -8.98 -5.98 -28.85
CA ALA A 113 -7.62 -6.48 -28.86
C ALA A 113 -7.10 -6.82 -30.27
N ALA A 114 -7.99 -7.26 -31.18
CA ALA A 114 -7.62 -7.58 -32.57
C ALA A 114 -7.28 -6.35 -33.43
N THR A 115 -7.78 -5.15 -33.06
CA THR A 115 -7.62 -3.93 -33.87
C THR A 115 -6.80 -2.83 -33.19
N THR A 116 -6.58 -2.95 -31.88
CA THR A 116 -5.79 -2.00 -31.08
C THR A 116 -4.32 -2.36 -31.15
N SER A 117 -3.43 -1.37 -31.25
CA SER A 117 -1.99 -1.64 -31.25
C SER A 117 -1.52 -2.25 -29.92
N PRO A 118 -0.47 -3.10 -29.92
CA PRO A 118 0.08 -3.65 -28.66
C PRO A 118 0.52 -2.57 -27.66
N GLU A 119 1.02 -1.43 -28.17
CA GLU A 119 1.42 -0.28 -27.34
C GLU A 119 0.23 0.36 -26.67
N ASP A 120 -0.89 0.54 -27.38
CA ASP A 120 -2.12 1.13 -26.84
C ASP A 120 -2.81 0.19 -25.85
N LEU A 121 -2.79 -1.13 -26.11
CA LEU A 121 -3.28 -2.12 -25.15
C LEU A 121 -2.46 -2.11 -23.87
N LYS A 122 -1.13 -2.06 -23.99
CA LYS A 122 -0.24 -1.93 -22.84
C LYS A 122 -0.46 -0.65 -22.07
N ALA A 123 -0.69 0.46 -22.77
CA ALA A 123 -1.02 1.74 -22.13
C ALA A 123 -2.38 1.70 -21.42
N ALA A 124 -3.39 1.03 -22.02
CA ALA A 124 -4.71 0.85 -21.43
C ALA A 124 -4.70 -0.01 -20.14
N LEU A 125 -3.78 -0.97 -20.05
CA LEU A 125 -3.56 -1.84 -18.91
C LEU A 125 -2.58 -1.25 -17.87
N GLN A 126 -2.03 -0.07 -18.13
CA GLN A 126 -1.10 0.55 -17.20
C GLN A 126 -1.83 0.98 -15.93
N ARG A 127 -1.28 0.56 -14.79
CA ARG A 127 -1.79 0.94 -13.47
C ARG A 127 -1.67 2.44 -13.24
N PRO A 128 -2.64 3.06 -12.55
CA PRO A 128 -2.56 4.48 -12.21
C PRO A 128 -1.25 4.80 -11.49
N SER A 129 -0.59 5.89 -11.90
CA SER A 129 0.63 6.32 -11.22
C SER A 129 0.30 6.82 -9.82
N GLN A 130 0.92 6.23 -8.82
CA GLN A 130 0.85 6.75 -7.46
C GLN A 130 1.56 8.13 -7.39
N ARG A 131 1.21 8.94 -6.38
CA ARG A 131 1.91 10.21 -6.08
C ARG A 131 3.40 9.94 -5.96
N SER A 132 4.23 10.94 -6.32
CA SER A 132 5.69 10.74 -6.25
C SER A 132 6.10 10.30 -4.86
N ASN A 133 6.90 9.25 -4.79
CA ASN A 133 7.38 8.66 -3.54
C ASN A 133 8.08 9.71 -2.65
N GLU A 134 8.74 10.68 -3.23
CA GLU A 134 9.41 11.78 -2.53
C GLU A 134 8.45 12.68 -1.75
N MET A 135 7.30 13.02 -2.35
CA MET A 135 6.30 13.85 -1.68
C MET A 135 5.71 13.11 -0.47
N ILE A 136 5.42 11.82 -0.62
CA ILE A 136 4.90 10.97 0.45
C ILE A 136 5.94 10.83 1.56
N MET A 137 7.20 10.56 1.22
CA MET A 137 8.29 10.44 2.18
C MET A 137 8.58 11.75 2.92
N GLY A 138 8.41 12.90 2.26
CA GLY A 138 8.49 14.20 2.90
C GLY A 138 7.48 14.41 4.05
N ILE A 139 6.32 13.73 3.98
CA ILE A 139 5.30 13.73 5.04
C ILE A 139 5.58 12.64 6.09
N VAL A 140 5.97 11.44 5.65
CA VAL A 140 6.12 10.25 6.49
C VAL A 140 7.36 10.33 7.39
N ASN A 141 8.51 10.75 6.86
CA ASN A 141 9.77 10.79 7.60
C ASN A 141 9.72 11.61 8.90
N PRO A 142 9.15 12.84 8.91
CA PRO A 142 9.01 13.61 10.15
C PRO A 142 8.16 12.91 11.20
N ILE A 143 7.10 12.18 10.78
CA ILE A 143 6.21 11.45 11.68
C ILE A 143 6.96 10.28 12.32
N ILE A 144 7.66 9.48 11.50
CA ILE A 144 8.46 8.34 12.00
C ILE A 144 9.50 8.80 13.00
N LYS A 145 10.26 9.86 12.64
CA LYS A 145 11.28 10.43 13.52
C LYS A 145 10.69 10.90 14.84
N ALA A 146 9.58 11.64 14.80
CA ALA A 146 8.94 12.16 16.00
C ALA A 146 8.44 11.05 16.93
N VAL A 147 7.84 9.98 16.39
CA VAL A 147 7.38 8.83 17.21
C VAL A 147 8.58 8.07 17.79
N ARG A 148 9.64 7.86 17.02
CA ARG A 148 10.87 7.21 17.49
C ARG A 148 11.53 7.95 18.65
N GLU A 149 11.54 9.29 18.62
CA GLU A 149 12.19 10.13 19.62
C GLU A 149 11.26 10.49 20.80
N GLY A 150 9.97 10.63 20.55
CA GLY A 150 8.99 11.13 21.50
C GLY A 150 8.02 10.09 22.06
N GLY A 151 8.12 8.83 21.65
CA GLY A 151 7.37 7.68 22.17
C GLY A 151 5.85 7.91 22.19
N ASP A 152 5.21 7.47 23.26
CA ASP A 152 3.74 7.57 23.48
C ASP A 152 3.21 9.00 23.32
N LYS A 153 3.97 9.98 23.78
CA LYS A 153 3.57 11.38 23.70
C LYS A 153 3.43 11.87 22.26
N ALA A 154 4.39 11.51 21.40
CA ALA A 154 4.34 11.86 20.00
C ALA A 154 3.23 11.08 19.28
N LEU A 155 3.11 9.78 19.54
CA LEU A 155 2.07 8.92 19.00
C LEU A 155 0.67 9.49 19.30
N LEU A 156 0.41 9.84 20.54
CA LEU A 156 -0.87 10.41 20.99
C LEU A 156 -1.14 11.78 20.35
N SER A 157 -0.10 12.62 20.23
CA SER A 157 -0.22 13.92 19.57
C SER A 157 -0.64 13.79 18.10
N TYR A 158 -0.08 12.83 17.36
CA TYR A 158 -0.49 12.57 15.98
C TYR A 158 -1.89 11.96 15.89
N THR A 159 -2.28 11.08 16.83
CA THR A 159 -3.64 10.54 16.91
C THR A 159 -4.66 11.68 17.14
N HIS A 160 -4.39 12.60 18.06
CA HIS A 160 -5.24 13.78 18.26
C HIS A 160 -5.33 14.64 16.99
N LYS A 161 -4.22 14.78 16.26
CA LYS A 161 -4.17 15.61 15.05
C LYS A 161 -4.91 14.99 13.87
N PHE A 162 -4.70 13.71 13.60
CA PHE A 162 -5.19 13.04 12.39
C PHE A 162 -6.55 12.40 12.59
N GLU A 163 -6.73 11.63 13.65
CA GLU A 163 -7.98 10.93 13.96
C GLU A 163 -8.98 11.81 14.73
N LYS A 164 -8.55 12.99 15.20
CA LYS A 164 -9.36 13.92 16.01
C LYS A 164 -9.80 13.38 17.37
N ALA A 165 -9.22 12.27 17.81
CA ALA A 165 -9.53 11.58 19.06
C ALA A 165 -8.90 12.28 20.28
N THR A 166 -9.25 13.56 20.49
CA THR A 166 -8.62 14.42 21.52
C THR A 166 -8.91 14.02 22.96
N SER A 167 -9.92 13.18 23.18
CA SER A 167 -10.28 12.61 24.48
C SER A 167 -9.34 11.48 24.93
N LEU A 168 -8.55 10.90 24.02
CA LEU A 168 -7.62 9.82 24.36
C LEU A 168 -6.47 10.32 25.24
N THR A 169 -6.24 9.59 26.34
CA THR A 169 -5.13 9.82 27.27
C THR A 169 -4.05 8.75 27.21
N SER A 170 -4.35 7.60 26.58
CA SER A 170 -3.43 6.49 26.34
C SER A 170 -3.49 6.08 24.88
N PRO A 171 -2.36 5.86 24.20
CA PRO A 171 -2.36 5.39 22.82
C PRO A 171 -2.58 3.87 22.69
N VAL A 172 -2.74 3.14 23.80
CA VAL A 172 -2.85 1.67 23.80
C VAL A 172 -3.96 1.18 24.69
N LEU A 173 -4.71 0.22 24.19
CA LEU A 173 -5.64 -0.61 24.96
C LEU A 173 -5.00 -2.00 25.13
N LYS A 174 -4.73 -2.39 26.38
CA LYS A 174 -4.08 -3.68 26.73
C LYS A 174 -5.11 -4.75 27.08
N ALA A 175 -4.78 -6.02 26.78
CA ALA A 175 -5.54 -7.16 27.25
C ALA A 175 -5.37 -7.32 28.80
N PRO A 176 -6.38 -7.87 29.50
CA PRO A 176 -7.68 -8.33 28.98
C PRO A 176 -8.58 -7.15 28.60
N PHE A 177 -9.19 -7.24 27.43
CA PHE A 177 -10.05 -6.17 26.94
C PHE A 177 -11.37 -6.12 27.71
N PRO A 178 -11.86 -4.91 28.10
CA PRO A 178 -13.14 -4.76 28.80
C PRO A 178 -14.30 -5.28 27.98
N GLN A 179 -15.20 -6.09 28.59
CA GLN A 179 -16.40 -6.63 27.93
C GLN A 179 -17.30 -5.51 27.37
N SER A 180 -17.33 -4.34 28.03
CA SER A 180 -18.11 -3.17 27.57
C SER A 180 -17.68 -2.65 26.20
N LEU A 181 -16.43 -2.90 25.78
CA LEU A 181 -15.92 -2.50 24.46
C LEU A 181 -16.21 -3.56 23.37
N MET A 182 -16.79 -4.70 23.74
CA MET A 182 -17.13 -5.81 22.85
C MET A 182 -18.64 -6.06 22.83
N ASN A 183 -19.44 -5.05 23.14
CA ASN A 183 -20.89 -5.17 23.14
C ASN A 183 -21.44 -5.13 21.71
N LEU A 184 -21.70 -6.32 21.14
CA LEU A 184 -22.13 -6.53 19.76
C LEU A 184 -23.48 -7.26 19.72
N PRO A 185 -24.30 -7.04 18.69
CA PRO A 185 -25.49 -7.84 18.43
C PRO A 185 -25.13 -9.34 18.26
N PRO A 186 -25.97 -10.27 18.72
CA PRO A 186 -25.70 -11.72 18.60
C PRO A 186 -25.45 -12.20 17.16
N GLU A 187 -26.16 -11.61 16.19
CA GLU A 187 -25.98 -11.91 14.77
C GLU A 187 -24.60 -11.46 14.25
N THR A 188 -24.08 -10.33 14.70
CA THR A 188 -22.75 -9.85 14.35
C THR A 188 -21.68 -10.77 14.95
N ILE A 189 -21.85 -11.19 16.20
CA ILE A 189 -20.97 -12.18 16.84
C ILE A 189 -20.95 -13.47 16.05
N ALA A 190 -22.12 -14.00 15.69
CA ALA A 190 -22.24 -15.25 14.93
C ALA A 190 -21.58 -15.16 13.54
N ALA A 191 -21.71 -14.02 12.85
CA ALA A 191 -21.06 -13.79 11.56
C ALA A 191 -19.52 -13.74 11.70
N ILE A 192 -19.00 -13.02 12.69
CA ILE A 192 -17.55 -12.97 12.96
C ILE A 192 -17.03 -14.36 13.32
N ASP A 193 -17.77 -15.11 14.15
CA ASP A 193 -17.37 -16.46 14.58
C ASP A 193 -17.35 -17.44 13.40
N THR A 194 -18.30 -17.35 12.48
CA THR A 194 -18.33 -18.15 11.26
C THR A 194 -17.12 -17.86 10.38
N SER A 195 -16.82 -16.58 10.12
CA SER A 195 -15.66 -16.17 9.34
C SER A 195 -14.35 -16.58 10.02
N PHE A 196 -14.25 -16.38 11.34
CA PHE A 196 -13.10 -16.82 12.15
C PHE A 196 -12.80 -18.31 11.97
N GLU A 197 -13.83 -19.18 12.09
CA GLU A 197 -13.65 -20.62 11.94
C GLU A 197 -13.29 -21.05 10.53
N ASN A 198 -13.82 -20.41 9.49
CA ASN A 198 -13.45 -20.69 8.12
C ASN A 198 -11.99 -20.35 7.86
N ILE A 199 -11.54 -19.14 8.27
CA ILE A 199 -10.15 -18.69 8.12
C ILE A 199 -9.22 -19.60 8.93
N ARG A 200 -9.60 -19.95 10.16
CA ARG A 200 -8.82 -20.85 11.02
C ARG A 200 -8.63 -22.22 10.39
N LYS A 201 -9.68 -22.81 9.83
CA LYS A 201 -9.62 -24.13 9.17
C LYS A 201 -8.67 -24.11 7.98
N PHE A 202 -8.80 -23.10 7.12
CA PHE A 202 -7.97 -22.96 5.93
C PHE A 202 -6.49 -22.81 6.29
N HIS A 203 -6.18 -21.87 7.18
CA HIS A 203 -4.77 -21.61 7.59
C HIS A 203 -4.18 -22.75 8.42
N ALA A 204 -4.99 -23.45 9.22
CA ALA A 204 -4.53 -24.65 9.93
C ALA A 204 -4.14 -25.78 8.97
N ALA A 205 -4.85 -25.91 7.84
CA ALA A 205 -4.51 -26.89 6.81
C ALA A 205 -3.22 -26.54 6.03
N GLN A 206 -2.89 -25.25 5.93
CA GLN A 206 -1.65 -24.78 5.29
C GLN A 206 -0.40 -24.98 6.17
N LYS A 207 -0.59 -25.15 7.48
CA LYS A 207 0.53 -25.25 8.42
C LYS A 207 1.31 -26.52 8.21
N GLU A 208 2.59 -26.39 7.86
CA GLU A 208 3.52 -27.52 7.75
C GLU A 208 3.94 -28.01 9.16
N ASN A 209 3.48 -29.20 9.53
CA ASN A 209 3.78 -29.78 10.83
C ASN A 209 4.98 -30.74 10.83
N LYS A 210 5.50 -31.09 9.63
CA LYS A 210 6.60 -32.04 9.48
C LYS A 210 7.83 -31.35 8.89
N PRO A 211 9.02 -31.53 9.50
CA PRO A 211 10.24 -31.06 8.88
C PRO A 211 10.49 -31.76 7.54
N LEU A 212 10.89 -31.00 6.53
CA LEU A 212 11.47 -31.56 5.32
C LEU A 212 12.91 -31.97 5.64
N GLN A 213 13.30 -33.20 5.31
CA GLN A 213 14.66 -33.67 5.41
C GLN A 213 15.06 -34.34 4.10
N VAL A 214 16.23 -33.95 3.57
CA VAL A 214 16.78 -34.46 2.31
C VAL A 214 18.25 -34.74 2.49
N GLU A 215 18.67 -35.97 2.25
CA GLU A 215 20.08 -36.28 2.12
C GLU A 215 20.55 -35.87 0.72
N THR A 216 21.37 -34.84 0.63
CA THR A 216 21.86 -34.27 -0.62
C THR A 216 23.12 -34.96 -1.14
N MET A 217 23.92 -35.51 -0.23
CA MET A 217 25.07 -36.39 -0.49
C MET A 217 25.19 -37.37 0.68
N PRO A 218 25.90 -38.50 0.53
CA PRO A 218 26.09 -39.45 1.61
C PRO A 218 26.58 -38.78 2.91
N GLY A 219 25.80 -38.84 3.96
CA GLY A 219 26.09 -38.23 5.26
C GLY A 219 25.77 -36.72 5.38
N ILE A 220 25.25 -36.04 4.33
CA ILE A 220 24.85 -34.63 4.39
C ILE A 220 23.33 -34.55 4.37
N ILE A 221 22.72 -34.24 5.51
CA ILE A 221 21.27 -34.09 5.66
C ILE A 221 20.93 -32.60 5.76
N CYS A 222 20.16 -32.10 4.79
CA CYS A 222 19.55 -30.76 4.83
C CYS A 222 18.15 -30.88 5.41
N SER A 223 17.81 -30.03 6.36
CA SER A 223 16.48 -30.01 6.97
C SER A 223 15.87 -28.60 6.95
N ARG A 224 14.53 -28.54 6.79
CA ARG A 224 13.73 -27.33 6.92
C ARG A 224 12.55 -27.58 7.84
N PHE A 225 12.28 -26.64 8.71
CA PHE A 225 11.09 -26.64 9.55
C PHE A 225 10.56 -25.20 9.73
N ALA A 226 9.24 -25.07 9.90
CA ALA A 226 8.60 -23.78 10.14
C ALA A 226 8.56 -23.45 11.64
N ARG A 227 8.80 -22.18 11.98
CA ARG A 227 8.56 -21.63 13.33
C ARG A 227 7.79 -20.31 13.24
N PRO A 228 6.92 -20.02 14.22
CA PRO A 228 6.20 -18.75 14.24
C PRO A 228 7.16 -17.58 14.44
N ILE A 229 6.86 -16.46 13.81
CA ILE A 229 7.43 -15.17 14.16
C ILE A 229 7.00 -14.85 15.59
N GLU A 230 7.91 -14.41 16.45
CA GLU A 230 7.60 -14.26 17.86
C GLU A 230 6.63 -13.10 18.12
N ARG A 231 6.88 -11.93 17.50
CA ARG A 231 6.12 -10.69 17.73
C ARG A 231 5.66 -10.10 16.40
N VAL A 232 4.35 -10.01 16.20
CA VAL A 232 3.77 -9.47 14.97
C VAL A 232 2.94 -8.22 15.24
N GLY A 233 3.08 -7.23 14.37
CA GLY A 233 2.26 -6.04 14.33
C GLY A 233 1.25 -6.13 13.19
N LEU A 234 -0.03 -6.03 13.49
CA LEU A 234 -1.13 -6.20 12.55
C LEU A 234 -1.83 -4.86 12.34
N TYR A 235 -1.62 -4.25 11.18
CA TYR A 235 -2.24 -2.98 10.85
C TYR A 235 -3.63 -3.19 10.24
N VAL A 236 -4.65 -2.72 10.94
CA VAL A 236 -6.05 -2.76 10.49
C VAL A 236 -6.46 -1.34 10.11
N PRO A 237 -6.71 -1.07 8.83
CA PRO A 237 -7.11 0.25 8.40
C PRO A 237 -8.45 0.67 9.01
N GLY A 238 -8.59 1.97 9.20
CA GLY A 238 -9.83 2.63 9.60
C GLY A 238 -10.05 3.85 8.73
N GLY A 239 -11.02 4.66 9.03
CA GLY A 239 -11.36 5.87 8.29
C GLY A 239 -12.79 5.80 7.77
N THR A 240 -13.00 5.84 6.45
CA THR A 240 -14.36 5.81 5.87
C THR A 240 -15.07 4.46 5.99
N ALA A 241 -14.29 3.37 6.10
CA ALA A 241 -14.81 2.03 6.38
C ALA A 241 -13.87 1.30 7.33
N VAL A 242 -14.41 0.73 8.40
CA VAL A 242 -13.69 -0.18 9.28
C VAL A 242 -14.03 -1.60 8.86
N LEU A 243 -13.00 -2.40 8.60
CA LEU A 243 -13.15 -3.77 8.10
C LEU A 243 -12.71 -4.77 9.18
N PRO A 244 -13.65 -5.33 9.96
CA PRO A 244 -13.35 -6.40 10.90
C PRO A 244 -12.74 -7.65 10.22
N SER A 245 -13.06 -7.87 8.95
CA SER A 245 -12.46 -8.91 8.11
C SER A 245 -10.94 -8.79 8.04
N THR A 246 -10.38 -7.58 7.91
CA THR A 246 -8.93 -7.38 7.92
C THR A 246 -8.31 -7.81 9.25
N ALA A 247 -8.96 -7.52 10.37
CA ALA A 247 -8.49 -7.99 11.68
C ALA A 247 -8.51 -9.53 11.77
N LEU A 248 -9.52 -10.19 11.20
CA LEU A 248 -9.61 -11.65 11.11
C LEU A 248 -8.52 -12.22 10.20
N MET A 249 -8.36 -11.65 8.98
CA MET A 249 -7.39 -12.11 7.97
C MET A 249 -5.94 -11.97 8.43
N LEU A 250 -5.64 -11.08 9.37
CA LEU A 250 -4.32 -10.92 9.96
C LEU A 250 -4.19 -11.69 11.28
N GLY A 251 -5.17 -11.57 12.16
CA GLY A 251 -5.10 -12.10 13.51
C GLY A 251 -5.25 -13.63 13.58
N VAL A 252 -6.15 -14.21 12.79
CA VAL A 252 -6.38 -15.67 12.82
C VAL A 252 -5.15 -16.45 12.34
N PRO A 253 -4.51 -16.10 11.21
CA PRO A 253 -3.25 -16.72 10.82
C PRO A 253 -2.14 -16.56 11.86
N ALA A 254 -1.98 -15.38 12.46
CA ALA A 254 -0.99 -15.14 13.51
C ALA A 254 -1.22 -16.06 14.72
N MET A 255 -2.48 -16.23 15.13
CA MET A 255 -2.88 -17.15 16.19
C MET A 255 -2.60 -18.62 15.79
N VAL A 256 -3.00 -19.04 14.58
CA VAL A 256 -2.78 -20.41 14.07
C VAL A 256 -1.31 -20.76 13.99
N ALA A 257 -0.48 -19.78 13.61
CA ALA A 257 0.97 -19.93 13.64
C ALA A 257 1.53 -20.19 15.03
N GLY A 258 0.94 -19.58 16.03
CA GLY A 258 1.42 -19.56 17.37
C GLY A 258 2.38 -18.40 17.67
N CYS A 259 2.17 -17.24 17.02
CA CYS A 259 2.86 -16.00 17.37
C CYS A 259 2.60 -15.68 18.84
N LYS A 260 3.67 -15.37 19.60
CA LYS A 260 3.55 -15.17 21.06
C LYS A 260 2.97 -13.81 21.41
N THR A 261 3.37 -12.79 20.65
CA THR A 261 2.92 -11.42 20.85
C THR A 261 2.24 -10.91 19.58
N ILE A 262 0.96 -10.61 19.67
CA ILE A 262 0.16 -10.03 18.60
C ILE A 262 -0.21 -8.61 19.03
N VAL A 263 0.33 -7.60 18.34
CA VAL A 263 0.01 -6.18 18.53
C VAL A 263 -0.86 -5.74 17.37
N LEU A 264 -2.10 -5.39 17.64
CA LEU A 264 -3.02 -4.85 16.64
C LEU A 264 -2.89 -3.33 16.61
N ALA A 265 -2.95 -2.70 15.45
CA ALA A 265 -3.04 -1.24 15.33
C ALA A 265 -4.25 -0.88 14.50
N SER A 266 -5.13 -0.04 15.04
CA SER A 266 -6.31 0.46 14.34
C SER A 266 -6.64 1.87 14.81
N PRO A 267 -6.97 2.81 13.88
CA PRO A 267 -7.29 4.17 14.27
C PRO A 267 -8.58 4.21 15.10
N PRO A 268 -8.60 5.01 16.17
CA PRO A 268 -9.81 5.27 16.94
C PRO A 268 -10.75 6.20 16.17
N ARG A 269 -12.00 6.23 16.59
CA ARG A 269 -12.98 7.23 16.15
C ARG A 269 -12.67 8.58 16.80
N ALA A 270 -13.27 9.65 16.29
CA ALA A 270 -13.08 11.00 16.83
C ALA A 270 -13.52 11.15 18.29
N ASP A 271 -14.44 10.33 18.75
CA ASP A 271 -14.87 10.26 20.15
C ASP A 271 -13.87 9.52 21.07
N GLY A 272 -12.79 8.99 20.50
CA GLY A 272 -11.75 8.20 21.18
C GLY A 272 -12.08 6.73 21.33
N ASN A 273 -13.26 6.27 20.87
CA ASN A 273 -13.63 4.86 20.95
C ASN A 273 -13.05 4.06 19.80
N ILE A 274 -12.76 2.80 20.05
CA ILE A 274 -12.41 1.80 19.03
C ILE A 274 -13.67 1.02 18.61
N THR A 275 -13.68 0.56 17.38
CA THR A 275 -14.77 -0.25 16.83
C THR A 275 -14.91 -1.56 17.60
N PRO A 276 -16.08 -1.89 18.16
CA PRO A 276 -16.27 -3.06 19.02
C PRO A 276 -15.92 -4.39 18.34
N GLU A 277 -16.17 -4.51 17.04
CA GLU A 277 -15.83 -5.69 16.24
C GLU A 277 -14.32 -5.94 16.21
N ILE A 278 -13.50 -4.88 16.11
CA ILE A 278 -12.05 -4.98 16.16
C ILE A 278 -11.58 -5.47 17.54
N VAL A 279 -12.18 -4.95 18.61
CA VAL A 279 -11.85 -5.37 19.98
C VAL A 279 -12.24 -6.84 20.19
N TYR A 280 -13.40 -7.26 19.67
CA TYR A 280 -13.86 -8.64 19.75
C TYR A 280 -12.91 -9.60 19.02
N VAL A 281 -12.50 -9.25 17.80
CA VAL A 281 -11.52 -10.06 17.04
C VAL A 281 -10.17 -10.09 17.76
N ALA A 282 -9.67 -8.95 18.23
CA ALA A 282 -8.42 -8.89 19.00
C ALA A 282 -8.46 -9.80 20.24
N HIS A 283 -9.60 -9.81 20.95
CA HIS A 283 -9.81 -10.72 22.07
C HIS A 283 -9.77 -12.21 21.64
N LYS A 284 -10.45 -12.56 20.55
CA LYS A 284 -10.53 -13.95 20.06
C LYS A 284 -9.18 -14.49 19.59
N VAL A 285 -8.35 -13.68 18.95
CA VAL A 285 -7.04 -14.09 18.46
C VAL A 285 -5.95 -14.03 19.54
N GLY A 286 -6.28 -13.54 20.74
CA GLY A 286 -5.33 -13.44 21.86
C GLY A 286 -4.33 -12.30 21.69
N ALA A 287 -4.73 -11.18 21.09
CA ALA A 287 -3.87 -10.01 20.96
C ALA A 287 -3.47 -9.47 22.34
N GLU A 288 -2.19 -9.08 22.48
CA GLU A 288 -1.63 -8.46 23.68
C GLU A 288 -2.19 -7.04 23.88
N SER A 289 -2.32 -6.32 22.77
CA SER A 289 -2.74 -4.92 22.82
C SER A 289 -3.31 -4.44 21.48
N ILE A 290 -4.06 -3.34 21.54
CA ILE A 290 -4.50 -2.56 20.40
C ILE A 290 -3.88 -1.17 20.50
N VAL A 291 -3.05 -0.79 19.52
CA VAL A 291 -2.54 0.56 19.35
C VAL A 291 -3.64 1.42 18.74
N LEU A 292 -4.09 2.43 19.46
CA LEU A 292 -5.17 3.34 19.07
C LEU A 292 -4.61 4.47 18.20
N ALA A 293 -4.11 4.09 17.04
CA ALA A 293 -3.52 5.00 16.06
C ALA A 293 -3.60 4.40 14.65
N GLY A 294 -3.69 5.27 13.66
CA GLY A 294 -3.60 4.92 12.23
C GLY A 294 -2.29 5.40 11.60
N GLY A 295 -2.19 5.31 10.27
CA GLY A 295 -1.14 5.95 9.49
C GLY A 295 0.30 5.56 9.82
N ALA A 296 1.22 6.41 9.39
CA ALA A 296 2.67 6.21 9.58
C ALA A 296 3.09 6.17 11.06
N GLN A 297 2.37 6.87 11.95
CA GLN A 297 2.66 6.89 13.38
C GLN A 297 2.42 5.54 14.06
N ALA A 298 1.40 4.79 13.64
CA ALA A 298 1.15 3.44 14.14
C ALA A 298 2.25 2.46 13.69
N VAL A 299 2.66 2.53 12.41
CA VAL A 299 3.77 1.74 11.86
C VAL A 299 5.06 2.03 12.62
N ALA A 300 5.39 3.31 12.85
CA ALA A 300 6.57 3.70 13.60
C ALA A 300 6.55 3.18 15.04
N ALA A 301 5.40 3.29 15.73
CA ALA A 301 5.25 2.79 17.10
C ALA A 301 5.48 1.29 17.20
N MET A 302 4.95 0.49 16.28
CA MET A 302 5.18 -0.95 16.23
C MET A 302 6.63 -1.31 15.86
N ALA A 303 7.24 -0.56 14.93
CA ALA A 303 8.59 -0.85 14.44
C ALA A 303 9.69 -0.57 15.48
N TYR A 304 9.59 0.53 16.21
CA TYR A 304 10.61 0.94 17.18
C TYR A 304 10.24 0.59 18.63
N GLY A 305 8.97 0.36 18.91
CA GLY A 305 8.42 0.32 20.25
C GLY A 305 8.27 1.72 20.85
N THR A 306 7.43 1.82 21.88
CA THR A 306 7.29 3.03 22.72
C THR A 306 7.19 2.58 24.18
N GLU A 307 6.89 3.49 25.10
CA GLU A 307 6.72 3.14 26.51
C GLU A 307 5.57 2.13 26.74
N SER A 308 4.52 2.19 25.90
CA SER A 308 3.34 1.32 26.02
C SER A 308 3.16 0.34 24.86
N VAL A 309 3.77 0.57 23.70
CA VAL A 309 3.69 -0.29 22.51
C VAL A 309 4.88 -1.23 22.44
N SER A 310 4.62 -2.54 22.44
CA SER A 310 5.66 -3.55 22.25
C SER A 310 6.23 -3.48 20.84
N LYS A 311 7.58 -3.45 20.72
CA LYS A 311 8.27 -3.57 19.44
C LYS A 311 8.00 -4.94 18.82
N VAL A 312 7.75 -4.98 17.51
CA VAL A 312 7.47 -6.21 16.77
C VAL A 312 8.60 -6.58 15.81
N ASP A 313 8.58 -7.82 15.32
CA ASP A 313 9.57 -8.36 14.39
C ASP A 313 9.07 -8.29 12.93
N LYS A 314 7.76 -8.32 12.73
CA LYS A 314 7.13 -8.16 11.40
C LYS A 314 5.85 -7.33 11.50
N ILE A 315 5.65 -6.42 10.54
CA ILE A 315 4.42 -5.63 10.41
C ILE A 315 3.69 -6.07 9.16
N LEU A 316 2.43 -6.44 9.33
CA LEU A 316 1.55 -6.96 8.29
C LEU A 316 0.26 -6.14 8.24
N GLY A 317 -0.36 -6.11 7.08
CA GLY A 317 -1.68 -5.50 6.88
C GLY A 317 -1.71 -4.43 5.81
N PRO A 318 -2.87 -4.29 5.14
CA PRO A 318 -3.08 -3.30 4.10
C PRO A 318 -3.15 -1.89 4.69
N GLY A 319 -2.87 -0.90 3.88
CA GLY A 319 -2.96 0.50 4.29
C GLY A 319 -2.88 1.43 3.10
N ASN A 320 -3.13 2.70 3.33
CA ASN A 320 -2.96 3.73 2.30
C ASN A 320 -1.48 3.96 1.97
N GLN A 321 -1.22 4.78 0.94
CA GLN A 321 0.13 5.12 0.48
C GLN A 321 1.10 5.59 1.60
N PHE A 322 0.60 6.25 2.65
CA PHE A 322 1.43 6.70 3.78
C PHE A 322 1.83 5.54 4.69
N VAL A 323 0.94 4.58 4.91
CA VAL A 323 1.22 3.34 5.65
C VAL A 323 2.22 2.48 4.87
N THR A 324 2.00 2.29 3.57
CA THR A 324 2.92 1.55 2.69
C THR A 324 4.31 2.19 2.69
N ALA A 325 4.41 3.52 2.53
CA ALA A 325 5.67 4.23 2.58
C ALA A 325 6.36 4.12 3.94
N ALA A 326 5.61 4.19 5.04
CA ALA A 326 6.15 4.01 6.39
C ALA A 326 6.68 2.58 6.60
N LYS A 327 5.95 1.55 6.15
CA LYS A 327 6.38 0.14 6.19
C LYS A 327 7.68 -0.05 5.41
N MET A 328 7.76 0.46 4.18
CA MET A 328 8.98 0.41 3.37
C MET A 328 10.16 1.13 4.04
N TYR A 329 9.91 2.29 4.65
CA TYR A 329 10.95 3.02 5.38
C TYR A 329 11.51 2.19 6.54
N VAL A 330 10.65 1.69 7.43
CA VAL A 330 11.10 0.97 8.62
C VAL A 330 11.73 -0.39 8.27
N SER A 331 11.33 -1.03 7.17
CA SER A 331 11.94 -2.29 6.72
C SER A 331 13.37 -2.08 6.20
N ASN A 332 13.70 -0.89 5.72
CA ASN A 332 15.05 -0.52 5.29
C ASN A 332 15.90 0.09 6.41
N ASP A 333 15.30 0.47 7.55
CA ASP A 333 16.06 0.97 8.71
C ASP A 333 16.57 -0.21 9.56
N THR A 334 17.87 -0.47 9.50
CA THR A 334 18.54 -1.52 10.29
C THR A 334 18.35 -1.37 11.80
N ASN A 335 18.08 -0.15 12.30
CA ASN A 335 17.79 0.07 13.72
C ASN A 335 16.38 -0.38 14.10
N ALA A 336 15.43 -0.38 13.17
CA ALA A 336 14.12 -0.96 13.37
C ALA A 336 14.23 -2.49 13.43
N GLY A 337 14.98 -3.10 12.52
CA GLY A 337 15.15 -4.56 12.43
C GLY A 337 13.81 -5.27 12.29
N VAL A 338 12.87 -4.69 11.54
CA VAL A 338 11.51 -5.19 11.32
C VAL A 338 11.33 -5.55 9.85
N SER A 339 10.71 -6.68 9.57
CA SER A 339 10.26 -7.03 8.22
C SER A 339 8.80 -6.59 8.00
N ILE A 340 8.38 -6.58 6.73
CA ILE A 340 7.00 -6.23 6.35
C ILE A 340 6.44 -7.30 5.40
N ASP A 341 5.14 -7.30 5.18
CA ASP A 341 4.51 -7.94 4.03
C ASP A 341 4.85 -7.20 2.73
N MET A 342 4.43 -7.73 1.59
CA MET A 342 4.62 -7.05 0.31
C MET A 342 3.91 -5.69 0.33
N PRO A 343 4.57 -4.61 -0.16
CA PRO A 343 3.91 -3.32 -0.32
C PRO A 343 2.69 -3.46 -1.22
N ALA A 344 1.51 -3.09 -0.72
CA ALA A 344 0.28 -3.13 -1.49
C ALA A 344 0.26 -2.01 -2.54
N GLY A 345 -0.19 -2.35 -3.75
CA GLY A 345 -0.62 -1.40 -4.77
C GLY A 345 -2.06 -0.89 -4.53
N PRO A 346 -2.63 -0.13 -5.47
CA PRO A 346 -4.07 0.11 -5.52
C PRO A 346 -4.83 -1.21 -5.65
N SER A 347 -6.07 -1.26 -5.13
CA SER A 347 -6.92 -2.44 -5.26
C SER A 347 -7.30 -2.70 -6.72
N GLU A 348 -7.26 -3.96 -7.14
CA GLU A 348 -7.43 -4.37 -8.53
C GLU A 348 -8.35 -5.57 -8.64
N VAL A 349 -9.21 -5.58 -9.68
CA VAL A 349 -9.91 -6.78 -10.12
C VAL A 349 -9.88 -6.88 -11.64
N LEU A 350 -9.72 -8.09 -12.13
CA LEU A 350 -9.91 -8.43 -13.54
C LEU A 350 -11.00 -9.50 -13.64
N VAL A 351 -12.06 -9.19 -14.37
CA VAL A 351 -13.16 -10.10 -14.64
C VAL A 351 -13.07 -10.57 -16.10
N ILE A 352 -13.04 -11.88 -16.32
CA ILE A 352 -13.20 -12.48 -17.65
C ILE A 352 -14.64 -12.96 -17.78
N ALA A 353 -15.36 -12.45 -18.78
CA ALA A 353 -16.77 -12.78 -18.98
C ALA A 353 -17.02 -13.26 -20.42
N ASP A 354 -17.73 -14.36 -20.57
CA ASP A 354 -18.20 -14.88 -21.85
C ASP A 354 -19.69 -14.55 -22.11
N LYS A 355 -20.20 -15.01 -23.24
CA LYS A 355 -21.59 -14.76 -23.67
C LYS A 355 -22.67 -15.27 -22.71
N ASP A 356 -22.36 -16.21 -21.83
CA ASP A 356 -23.28 -16.81 -20.88
C ASP A 356 -23.19 -16.13 -19.50
N ALA A 357 -22.25 -15.19 -19.30
CA ALA A 357 -22.09 -14.45 -18.07
C ALA A 357 -23.32 -13.57 -17.76
N ASN A 358 -23.70 -13.51 -16.47
CA ASN A 358 -24.77 -12.65 -16.01
C ASN A 358 -24.26 -11.19 -15.91
N PRO A 359 -24.84 -10.23 -16.67
CA PRO A 359 -24.39 -8.83 -16.66
C PRO A 359 -24.40 -8.18 -15.26
N ALA A 360 -25.39 -8.52 -14.43
CA ALA A 360 -25.50 -7.97 -13.08
C ALA A 360 -24.38 -8.48 -12.17
N PHE A 361 -23.96 -9.73 -12.31
CA PHE A 361 -22.86 -10.31 -11.54
C PHE A 361 -21.51 -9.71 -11.98
N VAL A 362 -21.28 -9.61 -13.30
CA VAL A 362 -20.07 -8.96 -13.84
C VAL A 362 -19.94 -7.52 -13.34
N ALA A 363 -21.03 -6.76 -13.37
CA ALA A 363 -21.05 -5.39 -12.87
C ALA A 363 -20.76 -5.32 -11.36
N SER A 364 -21.36 -6.22 -10.58
CA SER A 364 -21.12 -6.30 -9.13
C SER A 364 -19.66 -6.62 -8.80
N ASP A 365 -19.06 -7.56 -9.53
CA ASP A 365 -17.64 -7.94 -9.35
C ASP A 365 -16.69 -6.77 -9.70
N LEU A 366 -16.97 -6.02 -10.77
CA LEU A 366 -16.18 -4.83 -11.10
C LEU A 366 -16.32 -3.74 -10.03
N LEU A 367 -17.52 -3.54 -9.50
CA LEU A 367 -17.80 -2.53 -8.48
C LEU A 367 -17.20 -2.88 -7.12
N SER A 368 -17.02 -4.16 -6.80
CA SER A 368 -16.46 -4.61 -5.52
C SER A 368 -15.08 -3.98 -5.25
N GLN A 369 -14.25 -3.80 -6.28
CA GLN A 369 -12.96 -3.14 -6.15
C GLN A 369 -12.97 -1.66 -6.55
N ALA A 370 -13.87 -1.23 -7.45
CA ALA A 370 -13.97 0.17 -7.84
C ALA A 370 -14.33 1.10 -6.67
N GLU A 371 -15.07 0.60 -5.66
CA GLU A 371 -15.46 1.39 -4.49
C GLU A 371 -14.36 1.53 -3.43
N HIS A 372 -13.24 0.79 -3.52
CA HIS A 372 -12.15 0.84 -2.53
C HIS A 372 -11.41 2.18 -2.55
N GLY A 373 -11.15 2.75 -3.72
CA GLY A 373 -10.43 4.02 -3.85
C GLY A 373 -10.49 4.58 -5.27
N VAL A 374 -10.27 5.87 -5.39
CA VAL A 374 -10.26 6.56 -6.72
C VAL A 374 -9.11 6.10 -7.61
N ASP A 375 -8.09 5.49 -7.04
CA ASP A 375 -6.93 4.91 -7.70
C ASP A 375 -7.05 3.39 -7.91
N SER A 376 -8.17 2.76 -7.52
CA SER A 376 -8.48 1.37 -7.86
C SER A 376 -8.65 1.19 -9.36
N GLN A 377 -8.21 0.05 -9.91
CA GLN A 377 -8.35 -0.27 -11.33
C GLN A 377 -9.16 -1.56 -11.52
N VAL A 378 -10.20 -1.49 -12.35
CA VAL A 378 -11.01 -2.65 -12.69
C VAL A 378 -10.98 -2.91 -14.19
N ILE A 379 -10.84 -4.17 -14.59
CA ILE A 379 -10.69 -4.57 -15.98
C ILE A 379 -11.73 -5.63 -16.29
N LEU A 380 -12.46 -5.44 -17.39
CA LEU A 380 -13.30 -6.46 -17.99
C LEU A 380 -12.62 -6.99 -19.24
N ILE A 381 -12.39 -8.29 -19.33
CA ILE A 381 -12.07 -8.97 -20.59
C ILE A 381 -13.34 -9.68 -21.07
N ALA A 382 -13.90 -9.18 -22.15
CA ALA A 382 -15.15 -9.63 -22.75
C ALA A 382 -14.86 -10.59 -23.91
N VAL A 383 -15.15 -11.88 -23.73
CA VAL A 383 -14.84 -12.95 -24.69
C VAL A 383 -16.03 -13.17 -25.62
N ASP A 384 -15.89 -12.83 -26.89
CA ASP A 384 -16.91 -12.99 -27.95
C ASP A 384 -18.31 -12.43 -27.57
N LEU A 385 -18.33 -11.29 -26.84
CA LEU A 385 -19.56 -10.65 -26.46
C LEU A 385 -20.11 -9.78 -27.60
N SER A 386 -21.41 -9.92 -27.88
CA SER A 386 -22.12 -9.01 -28.77
C SER A 386 -22.26 -7.61 -28.16
N GLU A 387 -22.45 -6.59 -29.00
CA GLU A 387 -22.66 -5.21 -28.54
C GLU A 387 -23.84 -5.10 -27.56
N LYS A 388 -24.89 -5.89 -27.74
CA LYS A 388 -26.04 -5.93 -26.84
C LYS A 388 -25.66 -6.43 -25.43
N GLN A 389 -24.79 -7.43 -25.34
CA GLN A 389 -24.33 -7.99 -24.05
C GLN A 389 -23.37 -7.00 -23.35
N LEU A 390 -22.43 -6.40 -24.10
CA LEU A 390 -21.58 -5.33 -23.58
C LEU A 390 -22.39 -4.16 -23.02
N GLN A 391 -23.43 -3.75 -23.77
CA GLN A 391 -24.32 -2.69 -23.31
C GLN A 391 -25.09 -3.08 -22.04
N ALA A 392 -25.52 -4.34 -21.92
CA ALA A 392 -26.21 -4.82 -20.73
C ALA A 392 -25.31 -4.78 -19.49
N ILE A 393 -24.02 -5.15 -19.63
CA ILE A 393 -23.03 -5.03 -18.53
C ILE A 393 -22.84 -3.56 -18.13
N GLU A 394 -22.72 -2.64 -19.11
CA GLU A 394 -22.58 -1.22 -18.80
C GLU A 394 -23.83 -0.58 -18.20
N ASP A 395 -25.01 -1.04 -18.58
CA ASP A 395 -26.27 -0.60 -17.98
C ASP A 395 -26.34 -1.01 -16.51
N GLU A 396 -25.98 -2.25 -16.20
CA GLU A 396 -25.91 -2.77 -14.83
C GLU A 396 -24.79 -2.05 -14.03
N LEU A 397 -23.60 -1.87 -14.60
CA LEU A 397 -22.50 -1.15 -13.96
C LEU A 397 -22.94 0.27 -13.55
N HIS A 398 -23.60 0.99 -14.45
CA HIS A 398 -24.10 2.32 -14.13
C HIS A 398 -25.20 2.30 -13.07
N ALA A 399 -26.19 1.41 -13.21
CA ALA A 399 -27.33 1.34 -12.30
C ALA A 399 -26.90 0.97 -10.87
N GLN A 400 -26.05 -0.05 -10.73
CA GLN A 400 -25.54 -0.49 -9.44
C GLN A 400 -24.59 0.55 -8.82
N ALA A 401 -23.69 1.16 -9.61
CA ALA A 401 -22.80 2.21 -9.13
C ALA A 401 -23.57 3.42 -8.55
N MET A 402 -24.67 3.81 -9.21
CA MET A 402 -25.51 4.92 -8.74
C MET A 402 -26.26 4.61 -7.44
N ALA A 403 -26.42 3.34 -7.09
CA ALA A 403 -27.02 2.90 -5.83
C ALA A 403 -26.01 2.84 -4.67
N LEU A 404 -24.70 2.91 -4.96
CA LEU A 404 -23.66 2.82 -3.93
C LEU A 404 -23.50 4.16 -3.18
N PRO A 405 -23.30 4.13 -1.86
CA PRO A 405 -23.04 5.33 -1.05
C PRO A 405 -21.75 6.07 -1.48
N ARG A 406 -20.81 5.36 -2.13
CA ARG A 406 -19.48 5.85 -2.52
C ARG A 406 -19.35 6.06 -4.03
N VAL A 407 -20.43 6.44 -4.72
CA VAL A 407 -20.47 6.62 -6.18
C VAL A 407 -19.36 7.53 -6.72
N ASP A 408 -18.97 8.56 -6.01
CA ASP A 408 -17.90 9.48 -6.45
C ASP A 408 -16.52 8.80 -6.49
N ILE A 409 -16.26 7.88 -5.56
CA ILE A 409 -15.05 7.04 -5.56
C ILE A 409 -15.08 6.10 -6.76
N VAL A 410 -16.21 5.42 -6.97
CA VAL A 410 -16.40 4.55 -8.15
C VAL A 410 -16.17 5.31 -9.46
N ARG A 411 -16.68 6.52 -9.60
CA ARG A 411 -16.45 7.34 -10.78
C ARG A 411 -14.97 7.58 -11.04
N GLY A 412 -14.19 7.89 -9.98
CA GLY A 412 -12.76 8.09 -10.11
C GLY A 412 -12.03 6.82 -10.56
N ALA A 413 -12.37 5.67 -9.99
CA ALA A 413 -11.79 4.38 -10.37
C ALA A 413 -12.12 3.99 -11.82
N ILE A 414 -13.37 4.19 -12.26
CA ILE A 414 -13.81 3.82 -13.62
C ILE A 414 -13.15 4.69 -14.71
N GLU A 415 -12.70 5.91 -14.41
CA GLU A 415 -12.04 6.77 -15.41
C GLU A 415 -10.78 6.19 -16.04
N HIS A 416 -10.06 5.34 -15.30
CA HIS A 416 -8.84 4.65 -15.76
C HIS A 416 -9.00 3.12 -15.84
N SER A 417 -10.24 2.65 -15.76
CA SER A 417 -10.62 1.26 -15.94
C SER A 417 -11.05 1.00 -17.39
N VAL A 418 -10.91 -0.24 -17.86
CA VAL A 418 -11.10 -0.58 -19.27
C VAL A 418 -11.85 -1.88 -19.49
N THR A 419 -12.54 -1.95 -20.62
CA THR A 419 -13.08 -3.19 -21.19
C THR A 419 -12.25 -3.58 -22.41
N LEU A 420 -11.69 -4.79 -22.39
CA LEU A 420 -11.00 -5.40 -23.52
C LEU A 420 -11.92 -6.41 -24.19
N VAL A 421 -12.18 -6.24 -25.49
CA VAL A 421 -12.96 -7.20 -26.27
C VAL A 421 -11.99 -8.11 -27.00
N VAL A 422 -12.11 -9.43 -26.76
CA VAL A 422 -11.28 -10.48 -27.36
C VAL A 422 -12.15 -11.53 -28.06
N ASN A 423 -11.53 -12.30 -28.96
CA ASN A 423 -12.27 -13.29 -29.75
C ASN A 423 -12.43 -14.64 -29.04
N ASP A 424 -11.50 -15.00 -28.16
CA ASP A 424 -11.47 -16.30 -27.52
C ASP A 424 -10.86 -16.27 -26.12
N ILE A 425 -10.98 -17.37 -25.42
CA ILE A 425 -10.51 -17.51 -24.04
C ILE A 425 -8.98 -17.58 -23.95
N GLU A 426 -8.29 -18.05 -24.98
CA GLU A 426 -6.82 -18.15 -25.00
C GLU A 426 -6.20 -16.75 -25.00
N GLU A 427 -6.74 -15.84 -25.84
CA GLU A 427 -6.36 -14.43 -25.87
C GLU A 427 -6.67 -13.74 -24.52
N ALA A 428 -7.85 -14.02 -23.93
CA ALA A 428 -8.23 -13.50 -22.64
C ALA A 428 -7.26 -13.92 -21.52
N MET A 429 -6.91 -15.20 -21.46
CA MET A 429 -5.98 -15.71 -20.45
C MET A 429 -4.56 -15.17 -20.64
N LYS A 430 -4.11 -14.96 -21.89
CA LYS A 430 -2.82 -14.33 -22.18
C LYS A 430 -2.79 -12.90 -21.61
N LEU A 431 -3.79 -12.07 -21.91
CA LEU A 431 -3.87 -10.69 -21.41
C LEU A 431 -3.99 -10.63 -19.88
N SER A 432 -4.77 -11.55 -19.28
CA SER A 432 -4.87 -11.69 -17.84
C SER A 432 -3.52 -12.02 -17.19
N ASN A 433 -2.77 -12.97 -17.74
CA ASN A 433 -1.44 -13.33 -17.23
C ASN A 433 -0.40 -12.21 -17.43
N GLU A 434 -0.50 -11.42 -18.51
CA GLU A 434 0.35 -10.24 -18.73
C GLU A 434 0.04 -9.12 -17.73
N TYR A 435 -1.23 -8.91 -17.41
CA TYR A 435 -1.65 -7.93 -16.41
C TYR A 435 -1.33 -8.38 -14.98
N ALA A 436 -1.44 -9.69 -14.69
CA ALA A 436 -1.21 -10.27 -13.36
C ALA A 436 -2.06 -9.61 -12.27
N PRO A 437 -3.40 -9.79 -12.29
CA PRO A 437 -4.31 -9.11 -11.39
C PRO A 437 -4.17 -9.57 -9.94
N GLU A 438 -4.49 -8.69 -9.00
CA GLU A 438 -4.67 -9.06 -7.60
C GLU A 438 -5.84 -10.05 -7.44
N HIS A 439 -6.99 -9.74 -8.04
CA HIS A 439 -8.18 -10.59 -8.07
C HIS A 439 -8.52 -10.93 -9.52
N LEU A 440 -8.58 -12.23 -9.83
CA LEU A 440 -9.05 -12.73 -11.12
C LEU A 440 -10.38 -13.44 -10.92
N ILE A 441 -11.45 -12.95 -11.58
CA ILE A 441 -12.77 -13.57 -11.53
C ILE A 441 -13.10 -14.17 -12.89
N LEU A 442 -13.45 -15.45 -12.94
CA LEU A 442 -13.77 -16.18 -14.14
C LEU A 442 -15.30 -16.35 -14.27
N GLN A 443 -15.99 -15.36 -14.83
CA GLN A 443 -17.43 -15.37 -15.14
C GLN A 443 -17.66 -16.02 -16.51
N ILE A 444 -17.19 -17.26 -16.68
CA ILE A 444 -17.21 -17.99 -17.95
C ILE A 444 -17.74 -19.41 -17.79
N THR A 445 -18.31 -19.93 -18.85
CA THR A 445 -18.77 -21.33 -18.92
C THR A 445 -17.58 -22.28 -18.83
N GLY A 446 -17.61 -23.21 -17.86
CA GLY A 446 -16.54 -24.17 -17.65
C GLY A 446 -15.25 -23.57 -17.13
N ALA A 447 -15.36 -22.58 -16.25
CA ALA A 447 -14.24 -21.86 -15.64
C ALA A 447 -13.16 -22.78 -15.05
N GLU A 448 -13.54 -23.94 -14.51
CA GLU A 448 -12.61 -24.93 -13.94
C GLU A 448 -11.60 -25.49 -14.95
N LYS A 449 -11.96 -25.47 -16.25
CA LYS A 449 -11.12 -26.02 -17.31
C LYS A 449 -9.95 -25.10 -17.68
N VAL A 450 -10.04 -23.81 -17.36
CA VAL A 450 -9.02 -22.81 -17.70
C VAL A 450 -8.13 -22.46 -16.51
N VAL A 451 -8.43 -22.95 -15.33
CA VAL A 451 -7.67 -22.64 -14.10
C VAL A 451 -6.18 -22.98 -14.25
N ASP A 452 -5.87 -24.11 -14.87
CA ASP A 452 -4.47 -24.54 -15.09
C ASP A 452 -3.69 -23.64 -16.06
N THR A 453 -4.36 -22.74 -16.80
CA THR A 453 -3.73 -21.74 -17.67
C THR A 453 -3.43 -20.42 -16.96
N VAL A 454 -3.90 -20.25 -15.73
CA VAL A 454 -3.58 -19.09 -14.89
C VAL A 454 -2.14 -19.21 -14.42
N GLN A 455 -1.31 -18.28 -14.85
CA GLN A 455 0.10 -18.20 -14.44
C GLN A 455 0.35 -17.12 -13.39
N ASN A 456 -0.38 -16.02 -13.51
CA ASN A 456 -0.17 -14.84 -12.70
C ASN A 456 -1.52 -14.28 -12.21
N ALA A 457 -1.87 -14.52 -10.95
CA ALA A 457 -2.97 -13.89 -10.24
C ALA A 457 -2.76 -14.04 -8.72
N GLY A 458 -3.22 -13.06 -7.95
CA GLY A 458 -3.15 -13.12 -6.49
C GLY A 458 -4.18 -14.09 -5.91
N SER A 459 -5.45 -13.98 -6.35
CA SER A 459 -6.52 -14.93 -6.06
C SER A 459 -7.37 -15.17 -7.29
N VAL A 460 -7.90 -16.38 -7.43
CA VAL A 460 -8.73 -16.78 -8.56
C VAL A 460 -10.10 -17.22 -8.05
N PHE A 461 -11.15 -16.58 -8.56
CA PHE A 461 -12.54 -16.85 -8.25
C PHE A 461 -13.17 -17.57 -9.45
N ILE A 462 -13.63 -18.80 -9.24
CA ILE A 462 -13.98 -19.71 -10.32
C ILE A 462 -15.50 -19.84 -10.42
N GLY A 463 -16.06 -19.33 -11.52
CA GLY A 463 -17.49 -19.44 -11.84
C GLY A 463 -18.35 -18.32 -11.22
N GLU A 464 -19.56 -18.22 -11.72
CA GLU A 464 -20.50 -17.12 -11.45
C GLU A 464 -20.94 -16.98 -9.98
N TRP A 465 -20.83 -18.06 -9.20
CA TRP A 465 -21.23 -18.10 -7.79
C TRP A 465 -20.07 -17.90 -6.81
N THR A 466 -18.93 -17.45 -7.30
CA THR A 466 -17.76 -17.22 -6.47
C THR A 466 -17.36 -15.75 -6.53
N PRO A 467 -18.13 -14.83 -5.93
CA PRO A 467 -17.81 -13.42 -5.90
C PRO A 467 -16.60 -13.16 -5.00
N GLU A 468 -15.83 -12.12 -5.29
CA GLU A 468 -14.68 -11.70 -4.52
C GLU A 468 -15.01 -11.46 -3.03
N SER A 469 -16.18 -10.87 -2.73
CA SER A 469 -16.61 -10.59 -1.37
C SER A 469 -16.67 -11.83 -0.47
N VAL A 470 -16.92 -13.03 -1.04
CA VAL A 470 -16.87 -14.29 -0.29
C VAL A 470 -15.43 -14.60 0.12
N GLY A 471 -14.47 -14.45 -0.79
CA GLY A 471 -13.05 -14.62 -0.52
C GLY A 471 -12.52 -13.61 0.48
N ASP A 472 -12.85 -12.36 0.31
CA ASP A 472 -12.32 -11.26 1.12
C ASP A 472 -12.86 -11.25 2.56
N TYR A 473 -14.05 -11.80 2.80
CA TYR A 473 -14.66 -11.65 4.12
C TYR A 473 -14.83 -12.94 4.90
N SER A 474 -15.17 -14.07 4.28
CA SER A 474 -15.65 -15.22 5.06
C SER A 474 -15.30 -16.62 4.55
N ALA A 475 -14.85 -16.79 3.31
CA ALA A 475 -14.57 -18.13 2.76
C ALA A 475 -13.40 -18.83 3.46
N GLY A 476 -12.45 -18.08 3.98
CA GLY A 476 -11.29 -18.61 4.68
C GLY A 476 -9.95 -18.37 3.97
N VAL A 477 -9.96 -18.02 2.68
CA VAL A 477 -8.78 -17.55 1.95
C VAL A 477 -8.35 -16.18 2.49
N ASN A 478 -7.14 -15.76 2.17
CA ASN A 478 -6.58 -14.53 2.75
C ASN A 478 -6.20 -13.52 1.68
N HIS A 479 -6.89 -12.38 1.64
CA HIS A 479 -6.59 -11.28 0.75
C HIS A 479 -5.52 -10.31 1.31
N SER A 480 -5.39 -10.23 2.63
CA SER A 480 -4.49 -9.27 3.28
C SER A 480 -3.03 -9.71 3.33
N LEU A 481 -2.76 -11.01 3.24
CA LEU A 481 -1.43 -11.62 3.33
C LEU A 481 -0.96 -12.19 1.98
N ARG A 482 -1.60 -11.79 0.87
CA ARG A 482 -1.26 -12.28 -0.47
C ARG A 482 0.07 -11.73 -0.97
N LYS A 483 0.72 -12.51 -1.84
CA LYS A 483 1.83 -12.02 -2.64
C LYS A 483 1.31 -11.05 -3.71
N SER A 484 2.02 -9.95 -3.91
CA SER A 484 1.82 -9.09 -5.07
C SER A 484 1.96 -9.91 -6.36
N SER A 485 1.10 -9.65 -7.34
CA SER A 485 0.97 -10.28 -8.65
C SER A 485 2.23 -10.26 -9.54
N PHE A 486 3.38 -9.90 -9.01
CA PHE A 486 4.63 -9.80 -9.75
C PHE A 486 5.55 -11.04 -9.66
N PHE A 487 5.16 -12.07 -8.89
CA PHE A 487 5.95 -13.31 -8.81
C PHE A 487 5.07 -14.52 -9.08
N PRO A 488 5.46 -15.35 -10.06
CA PRO A 488 4.87 -16.67 -10.21
C PRO A 488 5.06 -17.44 -8.90
N LEU A 489 4.11 -18.31 -8.60
CA LEU A 489 4.05 -19.28 -7.50
C LEU A 489 5.42 -19.84 -7.13
N LEU A 490 6.23 -19.09 -6.43
CA LEU A 490 7.49 -19.53 -5.85
C LEU A 490 7.52 -19.08 -4.41
N MET A 491 6.87 -19.94 -3.60
CA MET A 491 7.53 -20.55 -2.47
C MET A 491 8.07 -19.62 -1.41
N CYS A 492 7.43 -19.71 -0.25
CA CYS A 492 8.02 -19.69 1.07
C CYS A 492 9.43 -19.09 1.16
N GLY A 493 9.60 -18.05 1.91
CA GLY A 493 10.91 -17.60 2.36
C GLY A 493 11.67 -18.79 2.97
N TRP A 494 12.70 -19.25 2.31
CA TRP A 494 13.47 -20.41 2.70
C TRP A 494 14.63 -20.00 3.59
N GLY A 495 14.61 -20.40 4.83
CA GLY A 495 15.82 -20.45 5.67
C GLY A 495 16.53 -21.78 5.44
N TRP A 496 17.73 -21.77 4.91
CA TRP A 496 18.57 -22.94 4.79
C TRP A 496 19.43 -23.09 6.04
N GLY A 497 19.27 -24.17 6.77
CA GLY A 497 20.21 -24.58 7.79
C GLY A 497 21.05 -25.75 7.29
N LEU A 498 22.36 -25.58 7.23
CA LEU A 498 23.30 -26.67 7.06
C LEU A 498 23.64 -27.22 8.46
N ALA A 499 23.17 -28.41 8.77
CA ALA A 499 23.66 -29.15 9.93
C ALA A 499 24.86 -29.99 9.51
N SER A 500 26.05 -29.43 9.61
CA SER A 500 27.26 -30.25 9.78
C SER A 500 27.36 -30.61 11.25
N GLY A 501 27.70 -31.87 11.61
CA GLY A 501 27.78 -32.38 12.99
C GLY A 501 28.76 -31.64 13.88
N GLY A 502 28.46 -30.43 14.21
CA GLY A 502 29.17 -29.54 15.13
C GLY A 502 28.25 -28.34 15.38
N LYS A 503 28.08 -27.97 16.65
CA LYS A 503 27.21 -26.91 17.15
C LYS A 503 27.12 -25.72 16.20
N GLY A 504 26.12 -25.70 15.29
CA GLY A 504 25.84 -24.64 14.32
C GLY A 504 24.61 -23.86 14.74
N ALA A 505 24.66 -22.54 14.58
CA ALA A 505 23.55 -21.66 14.86
C ALA A 505 22.38 -21.98 13.93
N GLU A 506 21.23 -22.31 14.50
CA GLU A 506 19.98 -22.47 13.78
C GLU A 506 19.39 -21.08 13.44
N TYR A 507 19.25 -20.77 12.15
CA TYR A 507 18.46 -19.61 11.70
C TYR A 507 17.07 -20.08 11.31
N THR A 508 16.06 -19.50 11.94
CA THR A 508 14.66 -19.81 11.70
C THR A 508 13.95 -18.57 11.16
N TYR A 509 13.41 -18.68 9.95
CA TYR A 509 12.46 -17.72 9.43
C TYR A 509 11.12 -18.42 9.21
N ALA A 510 10.05 -17.90 9.80
CA ALA A 510 8.70 -18.25 9.46
C ALA A 510 8.14 -17.11 8.60
N ASP A 511 8.16 -17.28 7.29
CA ASP A 511 7.43 -16.39 6.40
C ASP A 511 5.98 -16.88 6.32
N TRP A 512 5.08 -15.97 6.62
CA TRP A 512 3.67 -16.11 6.37
C TRP A 512 3.38 -15.60 4.97
N GLU A 513 3.05 -16.51 4.09
CA GLU A 513 2.36 -16.23 2.84
C GLU A 513 0.88 -16.32 3.05
#